data_27eb6edbe333450aa579acd9734726f1
#
_entry.id   27eb6edbe333450aa579acd9734726f1
#
_cell.length_a   1.000
_cell.length_b   1.000
_cell.length_c   1.000
_cell.angle_alpha   90.00
_cell.angle_beta   90.00
_cell.angle_gamma   90.00
#
_symmetry.space_group_name_H-M   'P 1'
#
loop_
_entity.id
_entity.type
_entity.pdbx_description
1 polymer ?
#
loop_
_entity_poly.entity_id
_entity_poly.type
_entity_poly.pdbx_seq_one_letter_code
_entity_poly.pdbx_strand_id
1 'polypeptide(L)' 'MPYKMNIEELLVEHGYLTRSQLERAMYFKEQEPGKTAEQILVDLGYVT' A
#
# COMPACT_ATOMS: atom_id res chain seq x y z
N MET A 1 -8.51 -6.04 -22.44
CA MET A 1 -7.43 -6.57 -21.69
C MET A 1 -7.59 -6.29 -20.21
N PRO A 2 -7.47 -7.28 -19.41
CA PRO A 2 -7.66 -7.08 -17.99
C PRO A 2 -6.53 -6.23 -17.42
N TYR A 3 -6.92 -5.33 -16.60
CA TYR A 3 -5.98 -4.47 -15.92
C TYR A 3 -6.09 -4.75 -14.44
N LYS A 4 -4.97 -5.07 -13.85
CA LYS A 4 -4.96 -5.45 -12.46
C LYS A 4 -4.28 -4.38 -11.64
N MET A 5 -5.02 -3.77 -10.75
CA MET A 5 -4.46 -2.80 -9.83
C MET A 5 -4.17 -3.46 -8.50
N ASN A 6 -3.05 -3.10 -7.91
CA ASN A 6 -2.78 -3.48 -6.53
C ASN A 6 -3.71 -2.70 -5.63
N ILE A 7 -3.97 -3.25 -4.44
CA ILE A 7 -4.82 -2.56 -3.50
C ILE A 7 -4.22 -1.22 -3.10
N GLU A 8 -2.90 -1.14 -3.08
CA GLU A 8 -2.23 0.13 -2.75
C GLU A 8 -2.55 1.20 -3.77
N GLU A 9 -2.52 0.83 -5.05
CA GLU A 9 -2.82 1.79 -6.10
C GLU A 9 -4.27 2.21 -6.08
N LEU A 10 -5.15 1.27 -5.74
CA LEU A 10 -6.56 1.58 -5.62
C LEU A 10 -6.79 2.60 -4.52
N LEU A 11 -6.10 2.43 -3.40
CA LEU A 11 -6.24 3.37 -2.30
C LEU A 11 -5.76 4.76 -2.67
N VAL A 12 -4.69 4.85 -3.45
CA VAL A 12 -4.21 6.14 -3.92
C VAL A 12 -5.24 6.77 -4.85
N GLU A 13 -5.78 5.98 -5.76
CA GLU A 13 -6.73 6.49 -6.74
C GLU A 13 -7.99 7.00 -6.07
N HIS A 14 -8.42 6.36 -5.00
CA HIS A 14 -9.62 6.78 -4.28
C HIS A 14 -9.35 7.81 -3.20
N GLY A 15 -8.11 8.27 -3.08
CA GLY A 15 -7.79 9.33 -2.15
C GLY A 15 -7.55 8.92 -0.73
N TYR A 16 -7.41 7.62 -0.47
CA TYR A 16 -7.12 7.15 0.88
C TYR A 16 -5.64 7.16 1.22
N LEU A 17 -4.79 7.17 0.20
CA LEU A 17 -3.34 7.21 0.35
C LEU A 17 -2.76 8.27 -0.55
N THR A 18 -1.65 8.87 -0.14
CA THR A 18 -0.86 9.69 -1.04
C THR A 18 0.21 8.84 -1.70
N ARG A 19 0.79 9.37 -2.77
CA ARG A 19 1.86 8.67 -3.45
C ARG A 19 3.06 8.45 -2.52
N SER A 20 3.36 9.45 -1.68
CA SER A 20 4.46 9.32 -0.73
C SER A 20 4.21 8.19 0.25
N GLN A 21 2.98 8.08 0.74
CA GLN A 21 2.63 6.99 1.66
C GLN A 21 2.75 5.64 0.97
N LEU A 22 2.34 5.57 -0.29
CA LEU A 22 2.46 4.32 -1.04
C LEU A 22 3.93 3.92 -1.17
N GLU A 23 4.79 4.86 -1.51
CA GLU A 23 6.20 4.54 -1.68
C GLU A 23 6.82 4.07 -0.37
N ARG A 24 6.44 4.68 0.73
CA ARG A 24 6.95 4.25 2.03
C ARG A 24 6.47 2.84 2.37
N ALA A 25 5.21 2.56 2.07
CA ALA A 25 4.68 1.22 2.34
C ALA A 25 5.39 0.18 1.51
N MET A 26 5.70 0.49 0.26
CA MET A 26 6.42 -0.45 -0.60
C MET A 26 7.83 -0.69 -0.07
N TYR A 27 8.48 0.34 0.44
CA TYR A 27 9.79 0.18 1.04
C TYR A 27 9.74 -0.81 2.21
N PHE A 28 8.76 -0.63 3.09
CA PHE A 28 8.64 -1.53 4.24
C PHE A 28 8.26 -2.94 3.82
N LYS A 29 7.50 -3.07 2.73
CA LYS A 29 7.15 -4.38 2.24
C LYS A 29 8.39 -5.14 1.77
N GLU A 30 9.34 -4.44 1.19
CA GLU A 30 10.59 -5.08 0.78
C GLU A 30 11.40 -5.52 1.99
N GLN A 31 11.34 -4.77 3.09
CA GLN A 31 12.04 -5.13 4.29
C GLN A 31 11.40 -6.32 4.99
N GLU A 32 10.10 -6.49 4.83
CA GLU A 32 9.37 -7.56 5.51
C GLU A 32 8.49 -8.29 4.51
N PRO A 33 9.08 -9.15 3.68
CA PRO A 33 8.31 -9.81 2.63
C PRO A 33 7.26 -10.77 3.15
N GLY A 34 7.33 -11.15 4.43
CA GLY A 34 6.32 -12.01 5.00
C GLY A 34 5.01 -11.33 5.32
N LYS A 35 4.97 -10.00 5.25
CA LYS A 35 3.74 -9.26 5.54
C LYS A 35 3.05 -8.86 4.25
N THR A 36 1.72 -8.80 4.32
CA THR A 36 0.95 -8.29 3.18
C THR A 36 1.01 -6.78 3.15
N ALA A 37 0.70 -6.20 1.99
CA ALA A 37 0.67 -4.75 1.86
C ALA A 37 -0.36 -4.14 2.80
N GLU A 38 -1.52 -4.79 2.94
CA GLU A 38 -2.55 -4.28 3.84
C GLU A 38 -2.05 -4.22 5.27
N GLN A 39 -1.34 -5.27 5.71
CA GLN A 39 -0.83 -5.28 7.07
C GLN A 39 0.15 -4.16 7.30
N ILE A 40 0.99 -3.90 6.32
CA ILE A 40 1.97 -2.82 6.43
C ILE A 40 1.26 -1.47 6.52
N LEU A 41 0.24 -1.26 5.71
CA LEU A 41 -0.51 -0.01 5.74
C LEU A 41 -1.17 0.22 7.09
N VAL A 42 -1.68 -0.85 7.69
CA VAL A 42 -2.28 -0.75 9.03
C VAL A 42 -1.20 -0.46 10.06
N ASP A 43 -0.06 -1.14 9.97
CA ASP A 43 1.02 -0.94 10.93
C ASP A 43 1.56 0.48 10.88
N LEU A 44 1.59 1.08 9.69
CA LEU A 44 2.04 2.45 9.55
C LEU A 44 0.97 3.47 9.95
N GLY A 45 -0.25 3.02 10.17
CA GLY A 45 -1.32 3.91 10.53
C GLY A 45 -1.92 4.67 9.37
N TYR A 46 -1.66 4.24 8.15
CA TYR A 46 -2.20 4.91 6.97
C TYR A 46 -3.64 4.53 6.69
N VAL A 47 -4.02 3.32 7.06
CA VAL A 47 -5.40 2.87 6.94
C VAL A 47 -5.78 2.17 8.25
N THR A 48 -7.08 2.08 8.49
CA THR A 48 -7.59 1.45 9.71
C THR A 48 -8.50 0.29 9.38
#